data_603e1a97b371455745b32f088532df58
#
_entry.id   603e1a97b371455745b32f088532df58
#
_cell.length_a   1.000
_cell.length_b   1.000
_cell.length_c   1.000
_cell.angle_alpha   90.00
_cell.angle_beta   90.00
_cell.angle_gamma   90.00
#
_symmetry.space_group_name_H-M   'P 1'
#
loop_
_entity.id
_entity.type
_entity.pdbx_description
1 polymer ?
#
loop_
_entity_poly.entity_id
_entity_poly.type
_entity_poly.pdbx_seq_one_letter_code
_entity_poly.pdbx_strand_id
1 'polypeptide(L)'
;MATIEKDAVSGQNTTGHEWDGIKELNTPLPKWWVYVFWACTVWAIGYWIAMPAWPTPNGFTKGMLNYSSRGSLDEDLKAQKQSRSAWLTKIEKASVEEIEKDKALLQYAMVGGKVIFGENCSACHGAGGSGAMGYPRLADDEWLWGGSVAEIEQTIKFGVRNANANSRQSEMLPFGTGDKLADQQVGQLADYVVSMAGKAPAKGSPGEAIFAERCVACHAEDGSGNKDLGAPALNNQLWLFKGGKDGITAQITKPKHGSMPAWSERLDASTIKMLAVYVHNLGGGK
;
A
#
# COMPACT_ATOMS: atom_id res chain seq x y z
N MET A 1 33.35 37.16 -41.43
CA MET A 1 32.12 37.18 -42.28
C MET A 1 31.94 35.77 -42.79
N ALA A 2 30.72 35.23 -42.68
CA ALA A 2 30.43 33.91 -43.20
C ALA A 2 30.60 33.88 -44.72
N THR A 3 31.36 32.95 -45.27
CA THR A 3 31.64 32.86 -46.72
C THR A 3 30.60 31.94 -47.33
N ILE A 4 29.77 32.49 -48.21
CA ILE A 4 28.78 31.69 -48.96
C ILE A 4 29.52 30.91 -50.02
N GLU A 5 29.51 29.61 -49.95
CA GLU A 5 30.13 28.70 -50.90
C GLU A 5 29.03 27.87 -51.60
N LYS A 6 29.39 27.38 -52.80
CA LYS A 6 28.52 26.45 -53.52
C LYS A 6 28.89 25.02 -53.16
N ASP A 7 27.96 24.26 -52.61
CA ASP A 7 28.21 22.85 -52.30
C ASP A 7 28.48 22.04 -53.55
N ALA A 8 29.58 21.29 -53.54
CA ALA A 8 30.06 20.56 -54.71
C ALA A 8 29.12 19.37 -55.09
N VAL A 9 28.37 18.81 -54.12
CA VAL A 9 27.50 17.64 -54.35
C VAL A 9 26.12 18.05 -54.81
N SER A 10 25.47 18.96 -54.08
CA SER A 10 24.09 19.40 -54.35
C SER A 10 23.96 20.55 -55.34
N GLY A 11 25.10 21.28 -55.59
CA GLY A 11 25.10 22.50 -56.41
C GLY A 11 24.32 23.67 -55.79
N GLN A 12 23.93 23.59 -54.55
CA GLN A 12 23.23 24.64 -53.80
C GLN A 12 24.21 25.57 -53.09
N ASN A 13 23.79 26.82 -52.87
CA ASN A 13 24.60 27.72 -52.04
C ASN A 13 24.46 27.36 -50.58
N THR A 14 25.54 27.48 -49.80
CA THR A 14 25.53 27.38 -48.35
C THR A 14 25.01 28.67 -47.72
N THR A 15 24.59 28.60 -46.45
CA THR A 15 24.25 29.78 -45.62
C THR A 15 25.51 30.57 -45.22
N GLY A 16 26.70 29.95 -45.37
CA GLY A 16 27.97 30.46 -44.88
C GLY A 16 28.23 30.12 -43.40
N HIS A 17 27.34 29.40 -42.73
CA HIS A 17 27.57 28.89 -41.38
C HIS A 17 28.13 27.48 -41.47
N GLU A 18 29.03 27.17 -40.54
CA GLU A 18 29.63 25.86 -40.37
C GLU A 18 29.58 25.45 -38.90
N TRP A 19 29.14 24.23 -38.65
CA TRP A 19 29.01 23.64 -37.33
C TRP A 19 29.82 22.32 -37.30
N ASP A 20 30.91 22.28 -36.58
CA ASP A 20 31.80 21.10 -36.49
C ASP A 20 32.16 20.48 -37.85
N GLY A 21 32.47 21.34 -38.88
CA GLY A 21 32.81 20.88 -40.22
C GLY A 21 31.60 20.61 -41.13
N ILE A 22 30.39 20.76 -40.66
CA ILE A 22 29.14 20.57 -41.42
C ILE A 22 28.62 21.95 -41.88
N LYS A 23 28.45 22.12 -43.18
CA LYS A 23 27.89 23.34 -43.78
C LYS A 23 26.41 23.20 -44.06
N GLU A 24 25.65 24.25 -43.74
CA GLU A 24 24.21 24.29 -44.03
C GLU A 24 23.97 24.72 -45.49
N LEU A 25 23.06 24.01 -46.17
CA LEU A 25 22.59 24.40 -47.50
C LEU A 25 21.46 25.42 -47.38
N ASN A 26 21.55 26.49 -48.17
CA ASN A 26 20.51 27.51 -48.25
C ASN A 26 19.39 27.06 -49.21
N THR A 27 18.60 26.09 -48.76
CA THR A 27 17.46 25.53 -49.50
C THR A 27 16.14 26.04 -48.93
N PRO A 28 15.16 26.36 -49.79
CA PRO A 28 13.83 26.73 -49.28
C PRO A 28 13.15 25.56 -48.58
N LEU A 29 12.37 25.88 -47.55
CA LEU A 29 11.61 24.85 -46.82
C LEU A 29 10.64 24.11 -47.78
N PRO A 30 10.49 22.80 -47.65
CA PRO A 30 9.52 22.04 -48.43
C PRO A 30 8.11 22.60 -48.29
N LYS A 31 7.39 22.75 -49.36
CA LYS A 31 6.04 23.37 -49.36
C LYS A 31 5.05 22.67 -48.43
N TRP A 32 5.10 21.32 -48.42
CA TRP A 32 4.26 20.53 -47.52
C TRP A 32 4.51 20.85 -46.04
N TRP A 33 5.78 21.07 -45.67
CA TRP A 33 6.16 21.42 -44.29
C TRP A 33 5.61 22.81 -43.92
N VAL A 34 5.72 23.78 -44.82
CA VAL A 34 5.18 25.13 -44.62
C VAL A 34 3.66 25.09 -44.43
N TYR A 35 2.95 24.26 -45.19
CA TYR A 35 1.50 24.10 -45.04
C TYR A 35 1.13 23.48 -43.66
N VAL A 36 1.87 22.44 -43.23
CA VAL A 36 1.67 21.86 -41.92
C VAL A 36 1.94 22.88 -40.81
N PHE A 37 3.03 23.65 -40.94
CA PHE A 37 3.35 24.70 -39.98
C PHE A 37 2.22 25.73 -39.82
N TRP A 38 1.71 26.23 -40.92
CA TRP A 38 0.60 27.18 -40.86
C TRP A 38 -0.70 26.57 -40.35
N ALA A 39 -1.00 25.35 -40.72
CA ALA A 39 -2.18 24.65 -40.20
C ALA A 39 -2.09 24.48 -38.66
N CYS A 40 -0.93 24.08 -38.15
CA CYS A 40 -0.69 23.99 -36.68
C CYS A 40 -0.78 25.38 -36.02
N THR A 41 -0.27 26.42 -36.66
CA THR A 41 -0.34 27.78 -36.12
C THR A 41 -1.82 28.29 -36.03
N VAL A 42 -2.59 28.08 -37.07
CA VAL A 42 -4.02 28.43 -37.05
C VAL A 42 -4.78 27.62 -36.00
N TRP A 43 -4.48 26.32 -35.92
CA TRP A 43 -5.01 25.46 -34.85
C TRP A 43 -4.67 25.97 -33.44
N ALA A 44 -3.41 26.33 -33.20
CA ALA A 44 -2.96 26.83 -31.89
C ALA A 44 -3.68 28.13 -31.50
N ILE A 45 -3.88 29.06 -32.45
CA ILE A 45 -4.65 30.28 -32.20
C ILE A 45 -6.10 29.96 -31.83
N GLY A 46 -6.75 29.07 -32.61
CA GLY A 46 -8.10 28.60 -32.29
C GLY A 46 -8.20 27.96 -30.91
N TYR A 47 -7.18 27.16 -30.55
CA TYR A 47 -7.09 26.54 -29.24
C TYR A 47 -6.96 27.57 -28.10
N TRP A 48 -6.15 28.62 -28.27
CA TRP A 48 -6.01 29.67 -27.26
C TRP A 48 -7.29 30.49 -27.05
N ILE A 49 -8.12 30.62 -28.07
CA ILE A 49 -9.43 31.26 -27.94
C ILE A 49 -10.42 30.34 -27.22
N ALA A 50 -10.41 29.04 -27.53
CA ALA A 50 -11.36 28.08 -27.00
C ALA A 50 -11.05 27.64 -25.55
N MET A 51 -9.79 27.45 -25.23
CA MET A 51 -9.32 26.83 -24.00
C MET A 51 -8.58 27.84 -23.09
N PRO A 52 -8.40 27.56 -21.80
CA PRO A 52 -7.55 28.35 -20.91
C PRO A 52 -6.12 28.39 -21.44
N ALA A 53 -5.55 29.57 -21.65
CA ALA A 53 -4.24 29.68 -22.31
C ALA A 53 -3.32 30.73 -21.67
N TRP A 54 -3.82 31.96 -21.55
CA TRP A 54 -2.97 33.10 -21.19
C TRP A 54 -2.94 33.38 -19.71
N PRO A 55 -1.77 33.55 -19.10
CA PRO A 55 -1.66 33.97 -17.70
C PRO A 55 -2.18 35.40 -17.54
N THR A 56 -2.88 35.63 -16.44
CA THR A 56 -3.32 36.93 -15.97
C THR A 56 -2.84 37.17 -14.55
N PRO A 57 -2.85 38.40 -14.01
CA PRO A 57 -2.42 38.65 -12.63
C PRO A 57 -3.14 37.80 -11.57
N ASN A 58 -4.39 37.39 -11.84
CA ASN A 58 -5.23 36.62 -10.94
C ASN A 58 -5.55 35.19 -11.44
N GLY A 59 -4.76 34.65 -12.39
CA GLY A 59 -4.96 33.28 -12.91
C GLY A 59 -4.73 33.17 -14.41
N PHE A 60 -5.69 32.59 -15.15
CA PHE A 60 -5.62 32.35 -16.59
C PHE A 60 -6.91 32.78 -17.28
N THR A 61 -6.82 33.09 -18.59
CA THR A 61 -8.01 33.24 -19.42
C THR A 61 -8.78 31.92 -19.45
N LYS A 62 -10.10 31.99 -19.26
CA LYS A 62 -10.92 30.77 -19.17
C LYS A 62 -11.24 30.15 -20.55
N GLY A 63 -11.01 30.89 -21.65
CA GLY A 63 -11.40 30.51 -22.99
C GLY A 63 -12.93 30.51 -23.19
N MET A 64 -13.36 30.37 -24.45
CA MET A 64 -14.78 30.36 -24.79
C MET A 64 -15.51 29.13 -24.27
N LEU A 65 -14.82 27.99 -24.16
CA LEU A 65 -15.39 26.74 -23.66
C LEU A 65 -15.45 26.66 -22.11
N ASN A 66 -14.90 27.65 -21.43
CA ASN A 66 -14.90 27.72 -19.96
C ASN A 66 -14.39 26.45 -19.29
N TYR A 67 -13.47 25.75 -19.97
CA TYR A 67 -12.93 24.46 -19.54
C TYR A 67 -12.14 24.57 -18.24
N SER A 68 -12.33 23.60 -17.38
CA SER A 68 -11.53 23.43 -16.15
C SER A 68 -11.23 21.96 -15.95
N SER A 69 -9.95 21.58 -15.90
CA SER A 69 -9.56 20.19 -15.64
C SER A 69 -10.05 19.68 -14.28
N ARG A 70 -10.13 20.57 -13.27
CA ARG A 70 -10.72 20.22 -11.96
C ARG A 70 -12.22 20.01 -12.08
N GLY A 71 -12.91 20.87 -12.84
CA GLY A 71 -14.35 20.74 -13.08
C GLY A 71 -14.68 19.42 -13.80
N SER A 72 -13.95 19.10 -14.87
CA SER A 72 -14.10 17.81 -15.57
C SER A 72 -13.83 16.62 -14.67
N LEU A 73 -12.77 16.67 -13.84
CA LEU A 73 -12.50 15.63 -12.87
C LEU A 73 -13.65 15.44 -11.87
N ASP A 74 -14.20 16.54 -11.35
CA ASP A 74 -15.34 16.48 -10.43
C ASP A 74 -16.58 15.87 -11.07
N GLU A 75 -16.84 16.19 -12.34
CA GLU A 75 -17.94 15.59 -13.11
C GLU A 75 -17.72 14.09 -13.34
N ASP A 76 -16.53 13.70 -13.75
CA ASP A 76 -16.16 12.30 -13.97
C ASP A 76 -16.25 11.48 -12.66
N LEU A 77 -15.76 12.03 -11.55
CA LEU A 77 -15.87 11.38 -10.23
C LEU A 77 -17.34 11.23 -9.79
N LYS A 78 -18.18 12.25 -10.02
CA LYS A 78 -19.62 12.15 -9.73
C LYS A 78 -20.30 11.10 -10.60
N ALA A 79 -20.02 11.09 -11.90
CA ALA A 79 -20.56 10.10 -12.82
C ALA A 79 -20.15 8.67 -12.45
N GLN A 80 -18.88 8.46 -12.11
CA GLN A 80 -18.39 7.18 -11.62
C GLN A 80 -19.04 6.76 -10.30
N LYS A 81 -19.17 7.67 -9.34
CA LYS A 81 -19.84 7.38 -8.07
C LYS A 81 -21.30 7.00 -8.30
N GLN A 82 -22.00 7.69 -9.21
CA GLN A 82 -23.38 7.40 -9.56
C GLN A 82 -23.52 6.03 -10.23
N SER A 83 -22.64 5.67 -11.15
CA SER A 83 -22.67 4.37 -11.84
C SER A 83 -22.43 3.20 -10.88
N ARG A 84 -21.66 3.41 -9.82
CA ARG A 84 -21.39 2.40 -8.79
C ARG A 84 -22.39 2.42 -7.63
N SER A 85 -23.23 3.44 -7.52
CA SER A 85 -24.08 3.69 -6.34
C SER A 85 -24.94 2.49 -5.94
N ALA A 86 -25.52 1.78 -6.93
CA ALA A 86 -26.35 0.60 -6.67
C ALA A 86 -25.56 -0.55 -5.99
N TRP A 87 -24.29 -0.76 -6.37
CA TRP A 87 -23.43 -1.76 -5.76
C TRP A 87 -22.93 -1.30 -4.40
N LEU A 88 -22.45 -0.06 -4.28
CA LEU A 88 -21.96 0.49 -3.02
C LEU A 88 -23.05 0.50 -1.94
N THR A 89 -24.29 0.86 -2.30
CA THR A 89 -25.42 0.80 -1.36
C THR A 89 -25.74 -0.62 -0.89
N LYS A 90 -25.62 -1.62 -1.76
CA LYS A 90 -25.78 -3.03 -1.35
C LYS A 90 -24.67 -3.47 -0.41
N ILE A 91 -23.41 -3.17 -0.74
CA ILE A 91 -22.23 -3.47 0.12
C ILE A 91 -22.36 -2.77 1.48
N GLU A 92 -22.78 -1.50 1.50
CA GLU A 92 -22.94 -0.75 2.75
C GLU A 92 -23.98 -1.36 3.70
N LYS A 93 -25.11 -1.81 3.15
CA LYS A 93 -26.21 -2.40 3.92
C LYS A 93 -25.96 -3.84 4.36
N ALA A 94 -25.23 -4.62 3.57
CA ALA A 94 -24.92 -6.01 3.87
C ALA A 94 -23.85 -6.12 4.97
N SER A 95 -23.88 -7.18 5.78
CA SER A 95 -22.76 -7.55 6.62
C SER A 95 -21.60 -8.12 5.75
N VAL A 96 -20.39 -8.19 6.29
CA VAL A 96 -19.25 -8.74 5.54
C VAL A 96 -19.45 -10.23 5.25
N GLU A 97 -20.10 -10.97 6.12
CA GLU A 97 -20.45 -12.39 5.94
C GLU A 97 -21.54 -12.58 4.86
N GLU A 98 -22.48 -11.64 4.75
CA GLU A 98 -23.50 -11.66 3.69
C GLU A 98 -22.88 -11.36 2.33
N ILE A 99 -21.90 -10.44 2.28
CA ILE A 99 -21.15 -10.13 1.05
C ILE A 99 -20.40 -11.37 0.55
N GLU A 100 -19.79 -12.15 1.44
CA GLU A 100 -19.07 -13.38 1.07
C GLU A 100 -19.99 -14.48 0.55
N LYS A 101 -21.22 -14.54 1.04
CA LYS A 101 -22.21 -15.54 0.60
C LYS A 101 -22.88 -15.18 -0.73
N ASP A 102 -22.97 -13.90 -1.07
CA ASP A 102 -23.54 -13.44 -2.35
C ASP A 102 -22.44 -13.38 -3.42
N LYS A 103 -22.47 -14.30 -4.37
CA LYS A 103 -21.45 -14.41 -5.44
C LYS A 103 -21.21 -13.10 -6.20
N ALA A 104 -22.26 -12.30 -6.44
CA ALA A 104 -22.15 -11.06 -7.21
C ALA A 104 -21.54 -9.93 -6.36
N LEU A 105 -21.93 -9.84 -5.08
CA LEU A 105 -21.34 -8.91 -4.13
C LEU A 105 -19.87 -9.26 -3.83
N LEU A 106 -19.59 -10.55 -3.64
CA LEU A 106 -18.20 -11.03 -3.45
C LEU A 106 -17.32 -10.65 -4.63
N GLN A 107 -17.76 -10.92 -5.86
CA GLN A 107 -16.97 -10.57 -7.04
C GLN A 107 -16.71 -9.06 -7.13
N TYR A 108 -17.73 -8.24 -6.85
CA TYR A 108 -17.58 -6.79 -6.84
C TYR A 108 -16.62 -6.33 -5.74
N ALA A 109 -16.75 -6.87 -4.51
CA ALA A 109 -15.90 -6.57 -3.38
C ALA A 109 -14.43 -6.98 -3.63
N MET A 110 -14.19 -8.14 -4.23
CA MET A 110 -12.86 -8.62 -4.56
C MET A 110 -12.14 -7.72 -5.57
N VAL A 111 -12.83 -7.28 -6.62
CA VAL A 111 -12.24 -6.37 -7.62
C VAL A 111 -11.95 -5.00 -7.01
N GLY A 112 -12.92 -4.42 -6.30
CA GLY A 112 -12.74 -3.13 -5.62
C GLY A 112 -11.69 -3.18 -4.52
N GLY A 113 -11.77 -4.20 -3.65
CA GLY A 113 -10.84 -4.41 -2.55
C GLY A 113 -9.39 -4.58 -3.02
N LYS A 114 -9.16 -5.30 -4.12
CA LYS A 114 -7.81 -5.46 -4.73
C LYS A 114 -7.19 -4.12 -5.12
N VAL A 115 -7.95 -3.25 -5.78
CA VAL A 115 -7.44 -1.93 -6.20
C VAL A 115 -7.12 -1.08 -4.96
N ILE A 116 -8.05 -1.00 -4.02
CA ILE A 116 -7.90 -0.20 -2.81
C ILE A 116 -6.76 -0.71 -1.94
N PHE A 117 -6.58 -2.03 -1.85
CA PHE A 117 -5.45 -2.66 -1.15
C PHE A 117 -4.12 -2.26 -1.79
N GLY A 118 -4.04 -2.28 -3.11
CA GLY A 118 -2.86 -1.85 -3.86
C GLY A 118 -2.45 -0.41 -3.56
N GLU A 119 -3.43 0.48 -3.44
CA GLU A 119 -3.22 1.92 -3.22
C GLU A 119 -2.88 2.27 -1.77
N ASN A 120 -3.46 1.57 -0.78
CA ASN A 120 -3.41 1.99 0.62
C ASN A 120 -2.68 1.00 1.55
N CYS A 121 -2.63 -0.29 1.23
CA CYS A 121 -2.19 -1.33 2.16
C CYS A 121 -0.88 -1.99 1.73
N SER A 122 -0.66 -2.15 0.42
CA SER A 122 0.47 -2.90 -0.13
C SER A 122 1.84 -2.31 0.20
N ALA A 123 1.92 -1.00 0.47
CA ALA A 123 3.16 -0.34 0.88
C ALA A 123 3.75 -0.93 2.18
N CYS A 124 2.88 -1.38 3.09
CA CYS A 124 3.28 -2.03 4.34
C CYS A 124 3.15 -3.55 4.26
N HIS A 125 2.00 -4.05 3.78
CA HIS A 125 1.70 -5.49 3.78
C HIS A 125 2.21 -6.26 2.56
N GLY A 126 2.88 -5.58 1.63
CA GLY A 126 3.38 -6.18 0.39
C GLY A 126 2.29 -6.41 -0.65
N ALA A 127 2.69 -6.65 -1.89
CA ALA A 127 1.77 -7.00 -2.95
C ALA A 127 1.07 -8.33 -2.64
N GLY A 128 -0.27 -8.36 -2.73
CA GLY A 128 -1.04 -9.55 -2.39
C GLY A 128 -0.95 -9.99 -0.94
N GLY A 129 -0.59 -9.08 -0.02
CA GLY A 129 -0.51 -9.40 1.41
C GLY A 129 0.69 -10.25 1.82
N SER A 130 1.77 -10.25 1.04
CA SER A 130 2.97 -11.08 1.30
C SER A 130 3.72 -10.73 2.58
N GLY A 131 3.41 -9.57 3.19
CA GLY A 131 4.08 -9.08 4.38
C GLY A 131 5.49 -8.57 4.15
N ALA A 132 6.07 -8.02 5.20
CA ALA A 132 7.48 -7.63 5.29
C ALA A 132 7.93 -7.70 6.75
N MET A 133 9.23 -7.54 7.03
CA MET A 133 9.72 -7.54 8.41
C MET A 133 9.04 -6.43 9.22
N GLY A 134 8.34 -6.81 10.29
CA GLY A 134 7.54 -5.91 11.13
C GLY A 134 6.13 -5.62 10.62
N TYR A 135 5.76 -6.13 9.44
CA TYR A 135 4.42 -6.02 8.87
C TYR A 135 3.84 -7.40 8.62
N PRO A 136 2.65 -7.72 9.20
CA PRO A 136 2.08 -9.06 9.09
C PRO A 136 1.79 -9.45 7.65
N ARG A 137 2.04 -10.72 7.35
CA ARG A 137 1.57 -11.37 6.14
C ARG A 137 0.06 -11.57 6.29
N LEU A 138 -0.69 -11.30 5.25
CA LEU A 138 -2.16 -11.40 5.23
C LEU A 138 -2.64 -12.53 4.32
N ALA A 139 -1.71 -13.28 3.74
CA ALA A 139 -1.97 -14.39 2.83
C ALA A 139 -1.63 -15.76 3.43
N ASP A 140 -1.45 -15.83 4.75
CA ASP A 140 -1.25 -17.07 5.51
C ASP A 140 -2.32 -17.22 6.61
N ASP A 141 -2.28 -18.34 7.34
CA ASP A 141 -3.26 -18.68 8.39
C ASP A 141 -2.93 -18.07 9.76
N GLU A 142 -1.85 -17.28 9.86
CA GLU A 142 -1.36 -16.74 11.14
C GLU A 142 -1.87 -15.32 11.39
N TRP A 143 -3.01 -15.26 12.05
CA TRP A 143 -3.69 -14.02 12.40
C TRP A 143 -3.38 -13.57 13.83
N LEU A 144 -2.84 -12.36 14.00
CA LEU A 144 -2.56 -11.79 15.32
C LEU A 144 -3.83 -11.39 16.08
N TRP A 145 -4.84 -10.88 15.38
CA TRP A 145 -6.04 -10.30 15.97
C TRP A 145 -7.34 -10.96 15.50
N GLY A 146 -7.25 -12.21 15.08
CA GLY A 146 -8.35 -12.95 14.47
C GLY A 146 -8.38 -12.85 12.96
N GLY A 147 -8.85 -13.91 12.32
CA GLY A 147 -8.87 -14.08 10.87
C GLY A 147 -10.27 -14.12 10.26
N SER A 148 -11.32 -14.03 11.06
CA SER A 148 -12.67 -13.91 10.51
C SER A 148 -12.84 -12.58 9.78
N VAL A 149 -13.71 -12.55 8.77
CA VAL A 149 -13.91 -11.35 7.95
C VAL A 149 -14.38 -10.16 8.82
N ALA A 150 -15.12 -10.39 9.89
CA ALA A 150 -15.54 -9.35 10.83
C ALA A 150 -14.38 -8.81 11.68
N GLU A 151 -13.49 -9.68 12.16
CA GLU A 151 -12.29 -9.25 12.91
C GLU A 151 -11.32 -8.47 12.04
N ILE A 152 -11.19 -8.86 10.77
CA ILE A 152 -10.41 -8.14 9.77
C ILE A 152 -11.05 -6.76 9.51
N GLU A 153 -12.37 -6.68 9.33
CA GLU A 153 -13.08 -5.40 9.20
C GLU A 153 -12.80 -4.48 10.39
N GLN A 154 -12.93 -4.99 11.62
CA GLN A 154 -12.65 -4.25 12.84
C GLN A 154 -11.21 -3.75 12.88
N THR A 155 -10.24 -4.60 12.53
CA THR A 155 -8.83 -4.25 12.51
C THR A 155 -8.51 -3.17 11.47
N ILE A 156 -9.10 -3.24 10.28
CA ILE A 156 -8.97 -2.19 9.27
C ILE A 156 -9.60 -0.89 9.77
N LYS A 157 -10.81 -0.97 10.32
CA LYS A 157 -11.59 0.19 10.74
C LYS A 157 -10.89 1.02 11.82
N PHE A 158 -10.39 0.36 12.85
CA PHE A 158 -9.86 1.03 14.05
C PHE A 158 -8.34 0.95 14.18
N GLY A 159 -7.69 0.07 13.43
CA GLY A 159 -6.25 -0.14 13.47
C GLY A 159 -5.74 -0.80 14.75
N VAL A 160 -4.43 -0.76 14.92
CA VAL A 160 -3.71 -1.38 16.05
C VAL A 160 -2.72 -0.37 16.61
N ARG A 161 -2.71 -0.19 17.94
CA ARG A 161 -1.77 0.69 18.68
C ARG A 161 -1.62 2.08 18.05
N ASN A 162 -2.76 2.76 17.86
CA ASN A 162 -2.83 4.13 17.36
C ASN A 162 -3.71 5.01 18.28
N ALA A 163 -3.92 6.25 17.92
CA ALA A 163 -4.67 7.23 18.72
C ALA A 163 -6.21 7.03 18.72
N ASN A 164 -6.75 6.13 17.89
CA ASN A 164 -8.18 5.86 17.86
C ASN A 164 -8.60 5.11 19.14
N ALA A 165 -9.65 5.57 19.81
CA ALA A 165 -10.10 4.99 21.08
C ALA A 165 -10.53 3.52 21.00
N ASN A 166 -10.96 3.05 19.81
CA ASN A 166 -11.34 1.67 19.54
C ASN A 166 -10.19 0.84 18.93
N SER A 167 -8.99 1.41 18.83
CA SER A 167 -7.81 0.71 18.34
C SER A 167 -7.49 -0.50 19.21
N ARG A 168 -7.07 -1.59 18.59
CA ARG A 168 -6.58 -2.77 19.32
C ARG A 168 -5.30 -2.40 20.07
N GLN A 169 -5.29 -2.61 21.39
CA GLN A 169 -4.19 -2.24 22.28
C GLN A 169 -3.70 -3.47 23.03
N SER A 170 -2.46 -3.83 22.83
CA SER A 170 -1.74 -4.84 23.61
C SER A 170 -0.25 -4.76 23.27
N GLU A 171 0.58 -4.90 24.27
CA GLU A 171 2.04 -4.82 24.13
C GLU A 171 2.71 -5.90 24.95
N MET A 172 3.71 -6.56 24.39
CA MET A 172 4.61 -7.44 25.12
C MET A 172 5.48 -6.60 26.04
N LEU A 173 5.59 -6.99 27.30
CA LEU A 173 6.43 -6.32 28.29
C LEU A 173 7.92 -6.60 28.03
N PRO A 174 8.82 -5.62 28.26
CA PRO A 174 10.27 -5.83 28.14
C PRO A 174 10.81 -6.57 29.36
N PHE A 175 11.35 -7.76 29.18
CA PHE A 175 12.00 -8.55 30.24
C PHE A 175 13.50 -8.23 30.42
N GLY A 176 14.05 -7.31 29.62
CA GLY A 176 15.41 -6.79 29.78
C GLY A 176 15.53 -5.56 30.67
N THR A 177 14.39 -4.95 31.10
CA THR A 177 14.34 -3.75 31.95
C THR A 177 13.25 -3.90 33.00
N GLY A 178 13.43 -3.34 34.18
CA GLY A 178 12.43 -3.43 35.26
C GLY A 178 12.51 -4.78 36.00
N ASP A 179 11.51 -5.63 35.78
CA ASP A 179 11.45 -7.02 36.30
C ASP A 179 12.35 -7.96 35.46
N LYS A 180 13.65 -7.74 35.53
CA LYS A 180 14.66 -8.32 34.65
C LYS A 180 14.82 -9.81 34.84
N LEU A 181 14.77 -10.54 33.74
CA LEU A 181 15.45 -11.81 33.62
C LEU A 181 16.97 -11.59 33.47
N ALA A 182 17.78 -12.39 34.15
CA ALA A 182 19.20 -12.38 33.89
C ALA A 182 19.48 -12.80 32.42
N ASP A 183 20.60 -12.33 31.84
CA ASP A 183 20.96 -12.63 30.45
C ASP A 183 20.97 -14.13 30.16
N GLN A 184 21.43 -14.95 31.13
CA GLN A 184 21.38 -16.41 31.04
C GLN A 184 19.95 -16.93 30.94
N GLN A 185 19.00 -16.37 31.72
CA GLN A 185 17.59 -16.77 31.71
C GLN A 185 16.91 -16.36 30.38
N VAL A 186 17.23 -15.19 29.87
CA VAL A 186 16.77 -14.74 28.53
C VAL A 186 17.26 -15.70 27.44
N GLY A 187 18.54 -16.13 27.53
CA GLY A 187 19.09 -17.09 26.58
C GLY A 187 18.40 -18.47 26.67
N GLN A 188 18.12 -18.97 27.88
CA GLN A 188 17.40 -20.23 28.11
C GLN A 188 15.95 -20.16 27.61
N LEU A 189 15.27 -19.05 27.88
CA LEU A 189 13.90 -18.79 27.38
C LEU A 189 13.87 -18.73 25.85
N ALA A 190 14.85 -18.05 25.24
CA ALA A 190 14.96 -17.99 23.79
C ALA A 190 15.19 -19.37 23.16
N ASP A 191 16.03 -20.18 23.74
CA ASP A 191 16.26 -21.58 23.30
C ASP A 191 14.98 -22.42 23.39
N TYR A 192 14.19 -22.24 24.44
CA TYR A 192 12.92 -22.93 24.61
C TYR A 192 11.91 -22.50 23.53
N VAL A 193 11.74 -21.19 23.30
CA VAL A 193 10.84 -20.65 22.26
C VAL A 193 11.27 -21.13 20.86
N VAL A 194 12.57 -21.14 20.55
CA VAL A 194 13.06 -21.72 19.29
C VAL A 194 12.69 -23.19 19.16
N SER A 195 12.74 -23.94 20.26
CA SER A 195 12.39 -25.38 20.25
C SER A 195 10.89 -25.63 20.00
N MET A 196 10.02 -24.66 20.32
CA MET A 196 8.58 -24.76 20.06
C MET A 196 8.28 -24.65 18.57
N ALA A 197 9.08 -23.89 17.81
CA ALA A 197 8.82 -23.59 16.39
C ALA A 197 8.93 -24.85 15.49
N GLY A 198 7.82 -25.55 15.31
CA GLY A 198 7.70 -26.74 14.46
C GLY A 198 8.23 -28.05 15.06
N LYS A 199 8.55 -28.07 16.34
CA LYS A 199 8.96 -29.28 17.10
C LYS A 199 8.28 -29.28 18.46
N ALA A 200 8.25 -30.46 19.10
CA ALA A 200 7.81 -30.54 20.47
C ALA A 200 8.79 -29.74 21.38
N PRO A 201 8.28 -28.87 22.25
CA PRO A 201 9.11 -28.08 23.11
C PRO A 201 9.98 -28.96 24.01
N ALA A 202 11.18 -28.48 24.32
CA ALA A 202 12.15 -29.19 25.18
C ALA A 202 11.65 -29.25 26.64
N LYS A 203 10.94 -30.32 26.98
CA LYS A 203 10.41 -30.54 28.34
C LYS A 203 11.51 -30.66 29.38
N GLY A 204 11.27 -30.12 30.57
CA GLY A 204 12.23 -30.14 31.71
C GLY A 204 13.37 -29.14 31.54
N SER A 205 13.36 -28.25 30.53
CA SER A 205 14.38 -27.24 30.37
C SER A 205 14.17 -26.05 31.32
N PRO A 206 15.24 -25.34 31.75
CA PRO A 206 15.06 -24.10 32.52
C PRO A 206 14.23 -23.05 31.83
N GLY A 207 14.26 -23.00 30.47
CA GLY A 207 13.45 -22.09 29.66
C GLY A 207 11.95 -22.38 29.72
N GLU A 208 11.55 -23.67 29.88
CA GLU A 208 10.16 -24.06 30.07
C GLU A 208 9.55 -23.46 31.34
N ALA A 209 10.29 -23.56 32.46
CA ALA A 209 9.85 -23.01 33.74
C ALA A 209 9.64 -21.49 33.67
N ILE A 210 10.55 -20.77 32.99
CA ILE A 210 10.46 -19.33 32.81
C ILE A 210 9.26 -18.98 31.87
N PHE A 211 9.06 -19.76 30.81
CA PHE A 211 7.94 -19.58 29.89
C PHE A 211 6.60 -19.79 30.61
N ALA A 212 6.48 -20.85 31.43
CA ALA A 212 5.28 -21.13 32.19
C ALA A 212 4.92 -20.00 33.17
N GLU A 213 5.92 -19.37 33.78
CA GLU A 213 5.71 -18.29 34.73
C GLU A 213 5.39 -16.96 34.08
N ARG A 214 6.04 -16.64 32.94
CA ARG A 214 6.07 -15.25 32.39
C ARG A 214 5.37 -15.09 31.06
N CYS A 215 5.14 -16.16 30.28
CA CYS A 215 4.74 -16.05 28.88
C CYS A 215 3.38 -16.69 28.57
N VAL A 216 3.00 -17.73 29.31
CA VAL A 216 1.77 -18.52 29.07
C VAL A 216 0.51 -17.68 29.07
N ALA A 217 0.44 -16.64 29.93
CA ALA A 217 -0.74 -15.79 30.03
C ALA A 217 -1.14 -15.13 28.69
N CYS A 218 -0.16 -14.85 27.82
CA CYS A 218 -0.38 -14.26 26.52
C CYS A 218 -0.18 -15.24 25.36
N HIS A 219 0.81 -16.15 25.48
CA HIS A 219 1.20 -17.03 24.37
C HIS A 219 0.64 -18.46 24.46
N ALA A 220 -0.17 -18.76 25.48
CA ALA A 220 -0.69 -20.08 25.81
C ALA A 220 0.42 -21.11 26.18
N GLU A 221 0.05 -22.23 26.81
CA GLU A 221 1.01 -23.25 27.27
C GLU A 221 1.72 -23.96 26.10
N ASP A 222 1.00 -24.14 25.00
CA ASP A 222 1.51 -24.76 23.77
C ASP A 222 2.13 -23.78 22.79
N GLY A 223 2.19 -22.49 23.13
CA GLY A 223 2.70 -21.43 22.28
C GLY A 223 1.80 -21.08 21.10
N SER A 224 0.49 -21.44 21.13
CA SER A 224 -0.45 -21.14 20.05
C SER A 224 -0.84 -19.66 19.95
N GLY A 225 -0.44 -18.84 20.94
CA GLY A 225 -0.76 -17.42 20.98
C GLY A 225 -2.16 -17.13 21.52
N ASN A 226 -2.57 -15.87 21.42
CA ASN A 226 -3.89 -15.40 21.83
C ASN A 226 -4.36 -14.29 20.92
N LYS A 227 -5.35 -14.56 20.09
CA LYS A 227 -5.90 -13.62 19.10
C LYS A 227 -6.65 -12.44 19.74
N ASP A 228 -7.17 -12.58 20.96
CA ASP A 228 -7.83 -11.48 21.66
C ASP A 228 -6.84 -10.44 22.17
N LEU A 229 -5.62 -10.89 22.47
CA LEU A 229 -4.52 -10.05 22.92
C LEU A 229 -3.54 -9.66 21.79
N GLY A 230 -3.75 -10.18 20.57
CA GLY A 230 -2.78 -9.98 19.50
C GLY A 230 -1.40 -10.56 19.79
N ALA A 231 -1.35 -11.60 20.63
CA ALA A 231 -0.13 -12.33 20.96
C ALA A 231 0.12 -13.41 19.89
N PRO A 232 1.26 -13.37 19.17
CA PRO A 232 1.54 -14.29 18.09
C PRO A 232 1.73 -15.73 18.58
N ALA A 233 1.44 -16.69 17.71
CA ALA A 233 1.87 -18.06 17.89
C ALA A 233 3.41 -18.16 17.87
N LEU A 234 3.96 -18.98 18.75
CA LEU A 234 5.40 -19.24 18.92
C LEU A 234 5.77 -20.67 18.52
N ASN A 235 4.78 -21.51 18.25
CA ASN A 235 4.92 -22.92 17.91
C ASN A 235 5.03 -23.19 16.40
N ASN A 236 5.19 -22.14 15.61
CA ASN A 236 5.39 -22.21 14.15
C ASN A 236 6.66 -21.46 13.73
N GLN A 237 6.93 -21.40 12.42
CA GLN A 237 8.13 -20.73 11.87
C GLN A 237 7.83 -19.36 11.22
N LEU A 238 6.63 -18.81 11.47
CA LEU A 238 6.21 -17.53 10.90
C LEU A 238 6.49 -16.40 11.88
N TRP A 239 7.57 -15.69 11.67
CA TRP A 239 8.03 -14.61 12.54
C TRP A 239 7.74 -13.24 11.93
N LEU A 240 7.06 -12.40 12.69
CA LEU A 240 6.81 -11.00 12.30
C LEU A 240 8.10 -10.17 12.25
N PHE A 241 9.03 -10.47 13.16
CA PHE A 241 10.37 -9.89 13.21
C PHE A 241 11.42 -10.99 12.94
N LYS A 242 12.68 -10.69 13.20
CA LYS A 242 13.77 -11.67 13.01
C LYS A 242 13.53 -12.91 13.87
N GLY A 243 13.46 -14.06 13.26
CA GLY A 243 13.38 -15.35 13.93
C GLY A 243 14.76 -15.84 14.41
N GLY A 244 14.78 -17.05 15.01
CA GLY A 244 15.97 -17.66 15.59
C GLY A 244 16.37 -17.05 16.93
N LYS A 245 17.37 -17.66 17.60
CA LYS A 245 17.75 -17.30 18.98
C LYS A 245 18.02 -15.81 19.17
N ASP A 246 18.82 -15.20 18.30
CA ASP A 246 19.19 -13.79 18.42
C ASP A 246 17.97 -12.85 18.28
N GLY A 247 17.09 -13.15 17.31
CA GLY A 247 15.89 -12.36 17.08
C GLY A 247 14.91 -12.47 18.25
N ILE A 248 14.70 -13.67 18.76
CA ILE A 248 13.85 -13.94 19.93
C ILE A 248 14.43 -13.31 21.19
N THR A 249 15.74 -13.45 21.43
CA THR A 249 16.45 -12.78 22.53
C THR A 249 16.22 -11.26 22.48
N ALA A 250 16.40 -10.65 21.31
CA ALA A 250 16.17 -9.22 21.14
C ALA A 250 14.71 -8.82 21.41
N GLN A 251 13.75 -9.65 20.98
CA GLN A 251 12.32 -9.41 21.18
C GLN A 251 11.90 -9.57 22.65
N ILE A 252 12.47 -10.54 23.37
CA ILE A 252 12.24 -10.71 24.81
C ILE A 252 12.83 -9.54 25.61
N THR A 253 14.04 -9.10 25.26
CA THR A 253 14.75 -8.04 25.98
C THR A 253 14.14 -6.66 25.74
N LYS A 254 13.84 -6.34 24.47
CA LYS A 254 13.28 -5.06 24.05
C LYS A 254 12.27 -5.29 22.92
N PRO A 255 11.01 -5.59 23.27
CA PRO A 255 9.98 -5.89 22.28
C PRO A 255 9.76 -4.76 21.30
N LYS A 256 9.63 -5.11 20.03
CA LYS A 256 9.18 -4.20 18.97
C LYS A 256 7.70 -4.42 18.74
N HIS A 257 6.98 -3.34 18.59
CA HIS A 257 5.54 -3.33 18.31
C HIS A 257 5.27 -2.55 17.02
N GLY A 258 4.49 -3.12 16.13
CA GLY A 258 3.98 -2.41 14.96
C GLY A 258 2.75 -1.57 15.32
N SER A 259 2.51 -0.51 14.57
CA SER A 259 1.29 0.28 14.64
C SER A 259 0.59 0.24 13.28
N MET A 260 -0.74 0.07 13.28
CA MET A 260 -1.57 0.17 12.09
C MET A 260 -2.53 1.36 12.27
N PRO A 261 -2.59 2.30 11.33
CA PRO A 261 -3.53 3.43 11.43
C PRO A 261 -4.97 2.97 11.34
N ALA A 262 -5.89 3.73 11.93
CA ALA A 262 -7.32 3.58 11.72
C ALA A 262 -7.69 4.11 10.33
N TRP A 263 -8.46 3.33 9.57
CA TRP A 263 -8.86 3.71 8.21
C TRP A 263 -10.27 4.29 8.13
N SER A 264 -11.08 4.20 9.20
CA SER A 264 -12.45 4.73 9.24
C SER A 264 -12.57 6.24 9.03
N GLU A 265 -11.48 6.98 9.24
CA GLU A 265 -11.43 8.43 9.03
C GLU A 265 -11.07 8.82 7.58
N ARG A 266 -10.58 7.84 6.79
CA ARG A 266 -10.07 8.05 5.43
C ARG A 266 -10.89 7.34 4.37
N LEU A 267 -11.48 6.21 4.72
CA LEU A 267 -12.23 5.34 3.82
C LEU A 267 -13.68 5.20 4.32
N ASP A 268 -14.62 5.21 3.40
CA ASP A 268 -16.03 4.97 3.73
C ASP A 268 -16.29 3.50 4.12
N ALA A 269 -17.44 3.26 4.74
CA ALA A 269 -17.80 1.93 5.26
C ALA A 269 -17.84 0.86 4.17
N SER A 270 -18.34 1.19 2.98
CA SER A 270 -18.41 0.24 1.86
C SER A 270 -17.01 -0.15 1.37
N THR A 271 -16.10 0.79 1.34
CA THR A 271 -14.69 0.57 0.97
C THR A 271 -13.97 -0.31 2.00
N ILE A 272 -14.20 -0.08 3.31
CA ILE A 272 -13.62 -0.92 4.38
C ILE A 272 -14.14 -2.36 4.28
N LYS A 273 -15.45 -2.56 4.04
CA LYS A 273 -16.02 -3.90 3.86
C LYS A 273 -15.43 -4.63 2.65
N MET A 274 -15.26 -3.94 1.53
CA MET A 274 -14.60 -4.52 0.35
C MET A 274 -13.15 -4.92 0.65
N LEU A 275 -12.41 -4.11 1.40
CA LEU A 275 -11.06 -4.45 1.84
C LEU A 275 -11.04 -5.66 2.76
N ALA A 276 -11.96 -5.75 3.74
CA ALA A 276 -12.04 -6.87 4.67
C ALA A 276 -12.29 -8.19 3.93
N VAL A 277 -13.26 -8.19 3.02
CA VAL A 277 -13.58 -9.34 2.17
C VAL A 277 -12.38 -9.71 1.28
N TYR A 278 -11.71 -8.74 0.69
CA TYR A 278 -10.53 -9.00 -0.14
C TYR A 278 -9.39 -9.62 0.68
N VAL A 279 -9.07 -9.06 1.85
CA VAL A 279 -8.00 -9.55 2.73
C VAL A 279 -8.31 -10.96 3.23
N HIS A 280 -9.55 -11.21 3.66
CA HIS A 280 -9.99 -12.54 4.09
C HIS A 280 -9.81 -13.61 2.98
N ASN A 281 -10.02 -13.22 1.72
CA ASN A 281 -9.88 -14.11 0.57
C ASN A 281 -8.46 -14.14 -0.03
N LEU A 282 -7.45 -13.52 0.58
CA LEU A 282 -6.05 -13.68 0.14
C LEU A 282 -5.47 -15.05 0.48
N GLY A 283 -5.98 -15.70 1.46
CA GLY A 283 -5.61 -17.02 1.97
C GLY A 283 -5.78 -17.06 3.48
N GLY A 284 -6.18 -18.13 4.06
CA GLY A 284 -6.11 -18.37 5.48
C GLY A 284 -7.10 -17.66 6.41
N GLY A 285 -8.04 -16.94 5.93
CA GLY A 285 -9.11 -16.37 6.77
C GLY A 285 -10.03 -17.48 7.29
N LYS A 286 -9.86 -17.92 8.55
CA LYS A 286 -10.78 -18.81 9.26
C LYS A 286 -10.87 -18.44 10.73
#